data_8e0988971a307778864766e2f4404dab
#
_entry.id   8e0988971a307778864766e2f4404dab
#
_cell.length_a   1.000
_cell.length_b   1.000
_cell.length_c   1.000
_cell.angle_alpha   90.00
_cell.angle_beta   90.00
_cell.angle_gamma   90.00
#
_symmetry.space_group_name_H-M   'P 1'
#
loop_
_entity.id
_entity.type
_entity.pdbx_description
1 polymer ?
#
loop_
_entity_poly.entity_id
_entity_poly.type
_entity_poly.pdbx_seq_one_letter_code
_entity_poly.pdbx_strand_id
1 'polypeptide(L)'
;MKVMETDAARRSVIIRGPADAVNKAFNVQLNDYEYERGTYRSHDGPVQLPSNLADYVEAVVGLTNRQVHAQHFSTARRHGGRALGKESNAKGRGAAKDPANTRPLTPVQVAALYNFPAGDGAGQTIGLYEMETNEGPAGYDPADIAATMRALGNLPMPQIVDVPVDGVENSGQSDGETGLDITVAGAVAPKAKIALYFAGGETQNIIHCLQKMIHPSGNDPVPSIISISYGWGPDDTGTPSFSDAEFAQITGLFEDTATNKITVLVSSGDSGAQIASRTQAQTSYPASDVWVTACGGTTIGNVNGSSFDEYVWNDIGGAGPGATGGGVSARFQVPDYQESVTIPPRVHTGQHGRGVPDISGNASENSGYLQVIGGRPPEPVGGTSAVAPLYAGLMARINANLGRPAGFLNSTLYGLPAATFRDILGAPGPANNSFGRVQGYNAGTGWDACTGLGSVHGQALQAALGSAGPAVVAAAPAPKASAAAD
;
A
#
# COMPACT_ATOMS: atom_id res chain seq x y z
N MET A 1 -37.12 -1.08 1.91
CA MET A 1 -35.74 -1.49 2.26
C MET A 1 -35.75 -2.38 3.50
N LYS A 2 -34.81 -3.28 3.65
CA LYS A 2 -34.65 -4.20 4.79
C LYS A 2 -33.27 -3.98 5.40
N VAL A 3 -33.19 -3.86 6.73
CA VAL A 3 -31.91 -3.91 7.47
C VAL A 3 -31.43 -5.36 7.45
N MET A 4 -30.22 -5.58 6.98
CA MET A 4 -29.58 -6.89 6.87
C MET A 4 -28.66 -7.15 8.06
N GLU A 5 -27.93 -6.11 8.48
CA GLU A 5 -26.94 -6.17 9.56
C GLU A 5 -26.87 -4.83 10.29
N THR A 6 -26.55 -4.86 11.56
CA THR A 6 -26.19 -3.70 12.37
C THR A 6 -24.97 -4.08 13.21
N ASP A 7 -23.92 -3.29 13.13
CA ASP A 7 -22.69 -3.50 13.89
C ASP A 7 -22.24 -2.20 14.55
N ALA A 8 -22.30 -2.16 15.87
CA ALA A 8 -21.95 -0.96 16.64
C ALA A 8 -20.43 -0.72 16.68
N ALA A 9 -19.60 -1.77 16.66
CA ALA A 9 -18.15 -1.63 16.65
C ALA A 9 -17.64 -1.08 15.31
N ARG A 10 -18.28 -1.50 14.22
CA ARG A 10 -18.01 -1.00 12.86
C ARG A 10 -18.78 0.28 12.55
N ARG A 11 -19.64 0.75 13.45
CA ARG A 11 -20.50 1.93 13.26
C ARG A 11 -21.29 1.87 11.94
N SER A 12 -21.79 0.69 11.59
CA SER A 12 -22.40 0.43 10.29
C SER A 12 -23.77 -0.22 10.37
N VAL A 13 -24.62 0.10 9.37
CA VAL A 13 -25.92 -0.52 9.12
C VAL A 13 -25.99 -0.92 7.66
N ILE A 14 -26.09 -2.20 7.39
CA ILE A 14 -26.24 -2.73 6.02
C ILE A 14 -27.73 -2.84 5.70
N ILE A 15 -28.14 -2.20 4.62
CA ILE A 15 -29.52 -2.22 4.12
C ILE A 15 -29.58 -2.79 2.70
N ARG A 16 -30.65 -3.49 2.38
CA ARG A 16 -30.93 -4.01 1.05
C ARG A 16 -32.35 -3.62 0.59
N GLY A 17 -32.46 -3.29 -0.68
CA GLY A 17 -33.76 -2.99 -1.30
C GLY A 17 -33.66 -2.87 -2.81
N PRO A 18 -34.82 -2.83 -3.51
CA PRO A 18 -34.86 -2.54 -4.94
C PRO A 18 -34.40 -1.10 -5.21
N ALA A 19 -33.87 -0.83 -6.42
CA ALA A 19 -33.33 0.46 -6.82
C ALA A 19 -34.33 1.62 -6.57
N ASP A 20 -35.60 1.45 -6.87
CA ASP A 20 -36.64 2.46 -6.63
C ASP A 20 -36.75 2.87 -5.15
N ALA A 21 -36.62 1.89 -4.24
CA ALA A 21 -36.68 2.16 -2.81
C ALA A 21 -35.43 2.90 -2.32
N VAL A 22 -34.24 2.59 -2.91
CA VAL A 22 -32.98 3.29 -2.64
C VAL A 22 -33.07 4.71 -3.18
N ASN A 23 -33.49 4.89 -4.44
CA ASN A 23 -33.67 6.21 -5.07
C ASN A 23 -34.52 7.12 -4.23
N LYS A 24 -35.68 6.59 -3.75
CA LYS A 24 -36.58 7.35 -2.91
C LYS A 24 -36.03 7.68 -1.53
N ALA A 25 -35.27 6.75 -0.93
CA ALA A 25 -34.73 6.93 0.42
C ALA A 25 -33.62 7.95 0.49
N PHE A 26 -32.77 8.01 -0.53
CA PHE A 26 -31.59 8.86 -0.59
C PHE A 26 -31.71 10.01 -1.58
N ASN A 27 -32.88 10.15 -2.21
CA ASN A 27 -33.15 11.16 -3.24
C ASN A 27 -32.12 11.20 -4.36
N VAL A 28 -31.72 10.02 -4.82
CA VAL A 28 -30.78 9.84 -5.93
C VAL A 28 -31.48 9.15 -7.10
N GLN A 29 -30.82 9.12 -8.25
CA GLN A 29 -31.23 8.30 -9.38
C GLN A 29 -30.11 7.34 -9.73
N LEU A 30 -30.28 6.05 -9.42
CA LEU A 30 -29.36 5.01 -9.82
C LEU A 30 -29.48 4.73 -11.31
N ASN A 31 -28.36 4.77 -12.01
CA ASN A 31 -28.22 4.51 -13.43
C ASN A 31 -27.03 3.58 -13.69
N ASP A 32 -27.06 2.89 -14.83
CA ASP A 32 -25.90 2.18 -15.37
C ASP A 32 -25.13 3.11 -16.30
N TYR A 33 -23.82 3.20 -16.09
CA TYR A 33 -22.90 4.02 -16.86
C TYR A 33 -21.96 3.14 -17.66
N GLU A 34 -21.72 3.51 -18.92
CA GLU A 34 -20.73 2.87 -19.78
C GLU A 34 -19.38 3.57 -19.65
N TYR A 35 -18.28 2.82 -19.63
CA TYR A 35 -16.91 3.32 -19.69
C TYR A 35 -16.02 2.32 -20.44
N GLU A 36 -14.75 2.67 -20.69
CA GLU A 36 -13.82 1.87 -21.52
C GLU A 36 -13.69 0.39 -21.10
N ARG A 37 -14.02 0.04 -19.84
CA ARG A 37 -13.86 -1.29 -19.28
C ARG A 37 -15.17 -2.04 -19.01
N GLY A 38 -16.32 -1.48 -19.43
CA GLY A 38 -17.64 -2.10 -19.24
C GLY A 38 -18.69 -1.14 -18.72
N THR A 39 -19.61 -1.66 -17.93
CA THR A 39 -20.68 -0.90 -17.28
C THR A 39 -20.52 -0.94 -15.77
N TYR A 40 -20.92 0.13 -15.10
CA TYR A 40 -21.01 0.18 -13.65
C TYR A 40 -22.26 0.95 -13.25
N ARG A 41 -22.83 0.60 -12.10
CA ARG A 41 -23.93 1.35 -11.49
C ARG A 41 -23.34 2.54 -10.72
N SER A 42 -24.01 3.69 -10.85
CA SER A 42 -23.77 4.86 -10.01
C SER A 42 -25.04 5.71 -9.92
N HIS A 43 -24.96 6.91 -9.40
CA HIS A 43 -26.12 7.77 -9.20
C HIS A 43 -25.85 9.19 -9.67
N ASP A 44 -26.93 9.86 -10.07
CA ASP A 44 -26.95 11.30 -10.27
C ASP A 44 -27.47 12.01 -9.02
N GLY A 45 -26.96 13.21 -8.82
CA GLY A 45 -27.33 14.09 -7.70
C GLY A 45 -26.63 13.75 -6.38
N PRO A 46 -26.67 14.69 -5.43
CA PRO A 46 -26.12 14.49 -4.11
C PRO A 46 -27.02 13.51 -3.31
N VAL A 47 -26.38 12.65 -2.53
CA VAL A 47 -27.06 11.77 -1.59
C VAL A 47 -27.71 12.62 -0.49
N GLN A 48 -29.01 12.44 -0.29
CA GLN A 48 -29.76 13.15 0.75
C GLN A 48 -30.22 12.16 1.81
N LEU A 49 -30.03 12.54 3.07
CA LEU A 49 -30.49 11.77 4.21
C LEU A 49 -31.77 12.39 4.78
N PRO A 50 -32.72 11.57 5.31
CA PRO A 50 -33.77 12.08 6.15
C PRO A 50 -33.22 12.94 7.29
N SER A 51 -33.83 14.09 7.58
CA SER A 51 -33.32 15.06 8.53
C SER A 51 -33.07 14.51 9.94
N ASN A 52 -33.81 13.49 10.34
CA ASN A 52 -33.61 12.80 11.62
C ASN A 52 -32.45 11.80 11.63
N LEU A 53 -31.79 11.55 10.49
CA LEU A 53 -30.61 10.68 10.37
C LEU A 53 -29.35 11.45 9.98
N ALA A 54 -29.48 12.67 9.46
CA ALA A 54 -28.37 13.44 8.92
C ALA A 54 -27.22 13.66 9.93
N ASP A 55 -27.55 13.85 11.21
CA ASP A 55 -26.55 14.05 12.28
C ASP A 55 -25.87 12.75 12.76
N TYR A 56 -26.32 11.59 12.29
CA TYR A 56 -25.86 10.27 12.75
C TYR A 56 -25.20 9.44 11.64
N VAL A 57 -25.36 9.84 10.38
CA VAL A 57 -24.83 9.09 9.22
C VAL A 57 -23.79 9.92 8.51
N GLU A 58 -22.56 9.48 8.56
CA GLU A 58 -21.41 10.16 7.96
C GLU A 58 -21.35 9.93 6.45
N ALA A 59 -21.60 8.69 5.99
CA ALA A 59 -21.58 8.32 4.58
C ALA A 59 -22.63 7.26 4.25
N VAL A 60 -23.08 7.26 2.98
CA VAL A 60 -23.85 6.18 2.36
C VAL A 60 -23.01 5.60 1.24
N VAL A 61 -22.61 4.34 1.39
CA VAL A 61 -21.73 3.65 0.43
C VAL A 61 -22.49 2.54 -0.30
N GLY A 62 -21.93 2.03 -1.40
CA GLY A 62 -22.55 0.97 -2.20
C GLY A 62 -23.62 1.46 -3.19
N LEU A 63 -23.77 2.77 -3.37
CA LEU A 63 -24.58 3.34 -4.46
C LEU A 63 -23.86 3.25 -5.81
N THR A 64 -22.53 3.29 -5.79
CA THR A 64 -21.69 2.99 -6.95
C THR A 64 -21.01 1.64 -6.79
N ASN A 65 -20.85 0.89 -7.88
CA ASN A 65 -20.06 -0.34 -7.94
C ASN A 65 -18.89 -0.21 -8.91
N ARG A 66 -18.44 1.02 -9.16
CA ARG A 66 -17.23 1.27 -9.92
C ARG A 66 -16.03 0.72 -9.16
N GLN A 67 -15.19 -0.04 -9.85
CA GLN A 67 -13.93 -0.53 -9.28
C GLN A 67 -12.88 0.57 -9.21
N VAL A 68 -12.17 0.65 -8.09
CA VAL A 68 -11.21 1.72 -7.77
C VAL A 68 -9.90 1.14 -7.27
N HIS A 69 -9.06 0.58 -8.15
CA HIS A 69 -7.79 -0.02 -7.70
C HIS A 69 -6.70 -0.05 -8.76
N ALA A 70 -5.45 -0.18 -8.30
CA ALA A 70 -4.29 -0.61 -9.05
C ALA A 70 -3.39 -1.45 -8.15
N GLN A 71 -2.90 -2.60 -8.65
CA GLN A 71 -1.85 -3.36 -7.99
C GLN A 71 -0.52 -2.60 -8.10
N HIS A 72 0.27 -2.64 -7.03
CA HIS A 72 1.63 -2.10 -6.98
C HIS A 72 2.68 -3.22 -7.08
N PHE A 73 2.44 -4.14 -8.01
CA PHE A 73 3.23 -5.32 -8.27
C PHE A 73 3.87 -5.28 -9.66
N SER A 74 5.13 -5.60 -9.75
CA SER A 74 5.89 -5.57 -10.98
C SER A 74 6.64 -6.89 -11.24
N THR A 75 6.60 -7.36 -12.50
CA THR A 75 7.36 -8.53 -12.93
C THR A 75 8.17 -8.21 -14.18
N ALA A 76 9.38 -8.75 -14.27
CA ALA A 76 10.26 -8.58 -15.43
C ALA A 76 9.62 -9.00 -16.78
N ARG A 77 8.60 -9.90 -16.75
CA ARG A 77 7.91 -10.40 -17.95
C ARG A 77 6.71 -9.57 -18.42
N ARG A 78 6.01 -8.86 -17.55
CA ARG A 78 4.83 -8.06 -17.97
C ARG A 78 5.16 -7.00 -19.01
N HIS A 79 6.39 -6.60 -19.14
CA HIS A 79 6.83 -5.56 -20.06
C HIS A 79 7.33 -6.05 -21.42
N GLY A 80 7.58 -7.36 -21.60
CA GLY A 80 7.93 -7.96 -22.90
C GLY A 80 6.74 -8.31 -23.81
N GLY A 81 5.50 -8.19 -23.35
CA GLY A 81 4.30 -8.74 -24.00
C GLY A 81 3.33 -7.76 -24.66
N ARG A 82 3.47 -6.46 -24.51
CA ARG A 82 2.57 -5.50 -25.18
C ARG A 82 3.34 -4.36 -25.82
N ALA A 83 3.76 -4.60 -27.05
CA ALA A 83 4.21 -3.54 -27.96
C ALA A 83 3.06 -2.54 -28.18
N LEU A 84 3.09 -1.39 -27.50
CA LEU A 84 2.33 -0.23 -27.90
C LEU A 84 2.94 0.33 -29.18
N GLY A 85 2.32 0.00 -30.31
CA GLY A 85 2.29 0.76 -31.56
C GLY A 85 3.62 1.14 -32.19
N LYS A 86 3.94 0.42 -33.31
CA LYS A 86 4.81 0.80 -34.43
C LYS A 86 6.29 1.10 -34.14
N GLU A 87 7.07 0.19 -34.68
CA GLU A 87 8.52 0.22 -34.90
C GLU A 87 9.08 1.62 -35.09
N SER A 88 9.89 2.08 -34.15
CA SER A 88 11.00 2.95 -34.43
C SER A 88 12.26 2.09 -34.50
N ASN A 89 12.89 2.03 -35.68
CA ASN A 89 14.17 1.41 -35.94
C ASN A 89 15.26 1.95 -35.00
N ALA A 90 15.43 1.34 -33.83
CA ALA A 90 16.58 1.54 -32.98
C ALA A 90 17.50 0.31 -33.11
N LYS A 91 18.34 0.32 -34.14
CA LYS A 91 19.52 -0.56 -34.21
C LYS A 91 20.43 -0.28 -33.03
N GLY A 92 20.63 -1.29 -32.16
CA GLY A 92 21.86 -1.47 -31.41
C GLY A 92 22.12 -0.44 -30.31
N ARG A 93 21.31 -0.40 -29.23
CA ARG A 93 21.85 -0.05 -27.90
C ARG A 93 22.10 -1.36 -27.17
N GLY A 94 23.38 -1.71 -26.98
CA GLY A 94 23.79 -2.75 -26.06
C GLY A 94 23.12 -2.49 -24.70
N ALA A 95 22.66 -3.56 -24.04
CA ALA A 95 22.14 -3.46 -22.68
C ALA A 95 23.10 -2.58 -21.87
N ALA A 96 22.60 -1.47 -21.35
CA ALA A 96 23.39 -0.65 -20.45
C ALA A 96 23.82 -1.58 -19.31
N LYS A 97 25.15 -1.66 -19.05
CA LYS A 97 25.62 -2.40 -17.88
C LYS A 97 24.93 -1.80 -16.67
N ASP A 98 24.28 -2.64 -15.88
CA ASP A 98 23.75 -2.26 -14.58
C ASP A 98 24.93 -1.72 -13.73
N PRO A 99 24.97 -0.42 -13.44
CA PRO A 99 26.12 0.18 -12.77
C PRO A 99 26.25 -0.29 -11.31
N ALA A 100 25.21 -0.87 -10.75
CA ALA A 100 25.13 -1.27 -9.35
C ALA A 100 25.22 -2.79 -9.14
N ASN A 101 25.50 -3.59 -10.19
CA ASN A 101 25.63 -5.03 -10.08
C ASN A 101 24.51 -5.67 -9.23
N THR A 102 23.27 -5.43 -9.63
CA THR A 102 22.08 -5.94 -8.96
C THR A 102 21.91 -7.44 -9.19
N ARG A 103 21.24 -8.11 -8.28
CA ARG A 103 20.86 -9.51 -8.40
C ARG A 103 19.63 -9.79 -7.52
N PRO A 104 18.82 -10.80 -7.84
CA PRO A 104 17.75 -11.21 -6.94
C PRO A 104 18.26 -11.50 -5.53
N LEU A 105 17.51 -11.02 -4.55
CA LEU A 105 17.75 -11.23 -3.13
C LEU A 105 16.60 -12.05 -2.54
N THR A 106 16.78 -12.60 -1.35
CA THR A 106 15.67 -13.15 -0.57
C THR A 106 15.19 -12.13 0.44
N PRO A 107 13.92 -12.18 0.89
CA PRO A 107 13.43 -11.29 1.96
C PRO A 107 14.28 -11.39 3.23
N VAL A 108 14.82 -12.57 3.53
CA VAL A 108 15.72 -12.80 4.68
C VAL A 108 17.07 -12.10 4.49
N GLN A 109 17.61 -12.08 3.27
CA GLN A 109 18.85 -11.34 2.97
C GLN A 109 18.63 -9.83 3.12
N VAL A 110 17.51 -9.30 2.60
CA VAL A 110 17.18 -7.88 2.76
C VAL A 110 16.94 -7.53 4.23
N ALA A 111 16.24 -8.38 4.99
CA ALA A 111 16.07 -8.21 6.43
C ALA A 111 17.42 -8.17 7.18
N ALA A 112 18.40 -8.97 6.74
CA ALA A 112 19.76 -8.93 7.31
C ALA A 112 20.51 -7.64 6.94
N LEU A 113 20.42 -7.18 5.68
CA LEU A 113 21.03 -5.92 5.24
C LEU A 113 20.45 -4.71 5.99
N TYR A 114 19.15 -4.71 6.25
CA TYR A 114 18.46 -3.67 7.02
C TYR A 114 18.55 -3.87 8.55
N ASN A 115 19.39 -4.79 9.01
CA ASN A 115 19.61 -5.08 10.42
C ASN A 115 18.29 -5.33 11.18
N PHE A 116 17.41 -6.15 10.63
CA PHE A 116 16.19 -6.54 11.34
C PHE A 116 16.55 -7.27 12.64
N PRO A 117 15.81 -7.05 13.74
CA PRO A 117 16.07 -7.73 14.99
C PRO A 117 15.87 -9.24 14.84
N ALA A 118 16.58 -10.02 15.66
CA ALA A 118 16.29 -11.44 15.81
C ALA A 118 14.84 -11.64 16.25
N GLY A 119 14.25 -12.76 15.85
CA GLY A 119 12.85 -13.09 16.15
C GLY A 119 12.17 -13.70 14.95
N ASP A 120 11.00 -14.26 15.16
CA ASP A 120 10.23 -15.01 14.18
C ASP A 120 8.76 -14.57 14.07
N GLY A 121 8.36 -13.52 14.82
CA GLY A 121 7.02 -12.98 14.82
C GLY A 121 5.98 -13.82 15.58
N ALA A 122 6.42 -14.76 16.40
CA ALA A 122 5.50 -15.64 17.14
C ALA A 122 4.46 -14.84 17.94
N GLY A 123 3.20 -15.30 17.88
CA GLY A 123 2.08 -14.67 18.58
C GLY A 123 1.52 -13.41 17.90
N GLN A 124 2.09 -12.98 16.77
CA GLN A 124 1.57 -11.85 15.99
C GLN A 124 0.67 -12.34 14.86
N THR A 125 -0.25 -11.49 14.44
CA THR A 125 -1.07 -11.68 13.23
C THR A 125 -0.83 -10.50 12.29
N ILE A 126 -0.40 -10.80 11.07
CA ILE A 126 -0.30 -9.87 9.96
C ILE A 126 -1.54 -10.04 9.10
N GLY A 127 -2.35 -8.99 8.96
CA GLY A 127 -3.46 -8.96 8.02
C GLY A 127 -2.96 -8.45 6.67
N LEU A 128 -3.14 -9.25 5.62
CA LEU A 128 -2.86 -8.85 4.24
C LEU A 128 -4.19 -8.55 3.56
N TYR A 129 -4.26 -7.36 2.96
CA TYR A 129 -5.42 -6.93 2.20
C TYR A 129 -5.26 -7.40 0.75
N GLU A 130 -6.13 -8.30 0.30
CA GLU A 130 -6.10 -8.89 -1.04
C GLU A 130 -7.40 -8.58 -1.78
N MET A 131 -7.30 -8.04 -2.99
CA MET A 131 -8.51 -7.65 -3.68
C MET A 131 -8.56 -8.17 -5.12
N GLU A 132 -9.78 -8.47 -5.57
CA GLU A 132 -10.07 -8.69 -6.98
C GLU A 132 -9.75 -7.45 -7.80
N THR A 133 -9.08 -7.65 -8.92
CA THR A 133 -8.71 -6.58 -9.83
C THR A 133 -9.29 -6.84 -11.22
N ASN A 134 -9.23 -5.84 -12.10
CA ASN A 134 -9.57 -6.03 -13.51
C ASN A 134 -8.64 -7.03 -14.25
N GLU A 135 -7.55 -7.44 -13.61
CA GLU A 135 -6.60 -8.41 -14.16
C GLU A 135 -6.95 -9.85 -13.77
N GLY A 136 -7.82 -10.02 -12.79
CA GLY A 136 -8.30 -11.32 -12.33
C GLY A 136 -8.68 -11.33 -10.85
N PRO A 137 -9.20 -12.47 -10.37
CA PRO A 137 -9.52 -12.66 -8.97
C PRO A 137 -8.23 -12.74 -8.13
N ALA A 138 -8.28 -12.22 -6.90
CA ALA A 138 -7.23 -12.41 -5.91
C ALA A 138 -7.14 -13.88 -5.49
N GLY A 139 -5.93 -14.37 -5.24
CA GLY A 139 -5.76 -15.71 -4.76
C GLY A 139 -4.34 -16.26 -4.86
N TYR A 140 -4.15 -17.41 -4.26
CA TYR A 140 -2.88 -18.14 -4.30
C TYR A 140 -3.12 -19.64 -4.44
N ASP A 141 -2.16 -20.33 -5.07
CA ASP A 141 -2.03 -21.78 -5.03
C ASP A 141 -1.00 -22.15 -3.94
N PRO A 142 -1.38 -22.96 -2.93
CA PRO A 142 -0.43 -23.41 -1.89
C PRO A 142 0.81 -24.14 -2.48
N ALA A 143 0.70 -24.76 -3.64
CA ALA A 143 1.84 -25.41 -4.31
C ALA A 143 2.86 -24.37 -4.80
N ASP A 144 2.40 -23.24 -5.33
CA ASP A 144 3.26 -22.14 -5.77
C ASP A 144 3.91 -21.43 -4.59
N ILE A 145 3.18 -21.21 -3.49
CA ILE A 145 3.77 -20.69 -2.24
C ILE A 145 4.88 -21.62 -1.76
N ALA A 146 4.61 -22.94 -1.69
CA ALA A 146 5.62 -23.92 -1.28
C ALA A 146 6.84 -23.96 -2.21
N ALA A 147 6.63 -23.80 -3.52
CA ALA A 147 7.71 -23.74 -4.51
C ALA A 147 8.53 -22.45 -4.36
N THR A 148 7.87 -21.32 -4.12
CA THR A 148 8.52 -20.04 -3.84
C THR A 148 9.37 -20.11 -2.56
N MET A 149 8.82 -20.62 -1.45
CA MET A 149 9.57 -20.76 -0.19
C MET A 149 10.80 -21.66 -0.34
N ARG A 150 10.71 -22.71 -1.21
CA ARG A 150 11.90 -23.52 -1.58
C ARG A 150 12.92 -22.71 -2.39
N ALA A 151 12.47 -21.93 -3.37
CA ALA A 151 13.35 -21.09 -4.18
C ALA A 151 14.06 -19.99 -3.35
N LEU A 152 13.40 -19.49 -2.34
CA LEU A 152 13.93 -18.49 -1.40
C LEU A 152 14.93 -19.09 -0.36
N GLY A 153 15.28 -20.38 -0.47
CA GLY A 153 16.29 -21.02 0.39
C GLY A 153 15.71 -22.07 1.36
N ASN A 154 14.68 -22.79 0.94
CA ASN A 154 13.97 -23.81 1.73
C ASN A 154 13.40 -23.24 3.04
N LEU A 155 12.78 -22.08 2.94
CA LEU A 155 12.12 -21.45 4.08
C LEU A 155 10.86 -22.24 4.51
N PRO A 156 10.45 -22.17 5.77
CA PRO A 156 9.24 -22.85 6.24
C PRO A 156 7.99 -22.21 5.62
N MET A 157 6.94 -23.01 5.44
CA MET A 157 5.63 -22.50 5.03
C MET A 157 5.06 -21.59 6.11
N PRO A 158 4.55 -20.39 5.75
CA PRO A 158 3.86 -19.54 6.70
C PRO A 158 2.52 -20.15 7.17
N GLN A 159 2.05 -19.75 8.34
CA GLN A 159 0.72 -20.10 8.82
C GLN A 159 -0.30 -19.16 8.17
N ILE A 160 -1.07 -19.67 7.22
CA ILE A 160 -2.04 -18.90 6.44
C ILE A 160 -3.46 -19.17 6.95
N VAL A 161 -4.29 -18.12 7.01
CA VAL A 161 -5.72 -18.16 7.28
C VAL A 161 -6.45 -17.26 6.30
N ASP A 162 -7.33 -17.84 5.50
CA ASP A 162 -8.17 -17.08 4.56
C ASP A 162 -9.38 -16.49 5.29
N VAL A 163 -9.66 -15.23 5.02
CA VAL A 163 -10.77 -14.46 5.61
C VAL A 163 -11.61 -13.86 4.48
N PRO A 164 -12.70 -14.52 4.08
CA PRO A 164 -13.61 -13.98 3.07
C PRO A 164 -14.27 -12.68 3.50
N VAL A 165 -14.39 -11.73 2.59
CA VAL A 165 -15.14 -10.48 2.77
C VAL A 165 -16.22 -10.39 1.70
N ASP A 166 -17.46 -10.15 2.11
CA ASP A 166 -18.63 -10.06 1.21
C ASP A 166 -18.81 -11.29 0.28
N GLY A 167 -18.31 -12.46 0.70
CA GLY A 167 -18.38 -13.70 -0.06
C GLY A 167 -17.28 -13.88 -1.11
N VAL A 168 -16.29 -12.98 -1.17
CA VAL A 168 -15.09 -13.15 -1.99
C VAL A 168 -14.11 -14.05 -1.24
N GLU A 169 -13.70 -15.15 -1.87
CA GLU A 169 -12.83 -16.18 -1.32
C GLU A 169 -11.54 -16.26 -2.12
N ASN A 170 -10.53 -16.95 -1.58
CA ASN A 170 -9.34 -17.33 -2.33
C ASN A 170 -9.75 -18.06 -3.62
N SER A 171 -9.35 -17.53 -4.77
CA SER A 171 -9.66 -18.12 -6.08
C SER A 171 -8.96 -19.48 -6.33
N GLY A 172 -7.95 -19.80 -5.54
CA GLY A 172 -7.09 -20.97 -5.76
C GLY A 172 -6.16 -20.83 -6.97
N GLN A 173 -6.18 -19.70 -7.65
CA GLN A 173 -5.28 -19.38 -8.75
C GLN A 173 -4.15 -18.49 -8.24
N SER A 174 -2.93 -18.74 -8.72
CA SER A 174 -1.80 -17.89 -8.36
C SER A 174 -1.94 -16.50 -8.97
N ASP A 175 -2.33 -15.56 -8.15
CA ASP A 175 -2.10 -14.15 -8.37
C ASP A 175 -0.69 -13.78 -7.90
N GLY A 176 0.06 -13.07 -8.73
CA GLY A 176 1.43 -12.67 -8.40
C GLY A 176 1.51 -11.77 -7.18
N GLU A 177 0.54 -10.89 -6.98
CA GLU A 177 0.47 -9.97 -5.84
C GLU A 177 0.29 -10.73 -4.53
N THR A 178 -0.79 -11.51 -4.41
CA THR A 178 -1.09 -12.31 -3.20
C THR A 178 0.07 -13.24 -2.84
N GLY A 179 0.69 -13.88 -3.85
CA GLY A 179 1.85 -14.74 -3.63
C GLY A 179 3.07 -14.00 -3.09
N LEU A 180 3.31 -12.77 -3.55
CA LEU A 180 4.40 -11.91 -3.09
C LEU A 180 4.19 -11.53 -1.61
N ASP A 181 3.03 -11.03 -1.28
CA ASP A 181 2.68 -10.58 0.07
C ASP A 181 2.85 -11.71 1.10
N ILE A 182 2.29 -12.89 0.80
CA ILE A 182 2.43 -14.08 1.66
C ILE A 182 3.90 -14.45 1.86
N THR A 183 4.66 -14.53 0.76
CA THR A 183 6.01 -15.10 0.82
C THR A 183 7.01 -14.12 1.42
N VAL A 184 6.86 -12.82 1.21
CA VAL A 184 7.72 -11.80 1.82
C VAL A 184 7.46 -11.68 3.32
N ALA A 185 6.19 -11.49 3.73
CA ALA A 185 5.85 -11.39 5.15
C ALA A 185 6.20 -12.69 5.90
N GLY A 186 5.87 -13.85 5.31
CA GLY A 186 6.13 -15.16 5.90
C GLY A 186 7.61 -15.52 5.99
N ALA A 187 8.44 -15.11 5.02
CA ALA A 187 9.88 -15.31 5.08
C ALA A 187 10.54 -14.48 6.21
N VAL A 188 10.05 -13.26 6.44
CA VAL A 188 10.58 -12.38 7.48
C VAL A 188 10.06 -12.75 8.86
N ALA A 189 8.79 -13.12 8.99
CA ALA A 189 8.17 -13.48 10.27
C ALA A 189 7.54 -14.88 10.23
N PRO A 190 8.35 -15.96 10.20
CA PRO A 190 7.88 -17.31 9.87
C PRO A 190 6.94 -17.94 10.89
N LYS A 191 6.78 -17.38 12.06
CA LYS A 191 5.80 -17.82 13.07
C LYS A 191 4.66 -16.84 13.32
N ALA A 192 4.62 -15.73 12.57
CA ALA A 192 3.43 -14.92 12.54
C ALA A 192 2.31 -15.65 11.79
N LYS A 193 1.06 -15.41 12.19
CA LYS A 193 -0.11 -15.82 11.43
C LYS A 193 -0.30 -14.81 10.29
N ILE A 194 -0.45 -15.29 9.07
CA ILE A 194 -0.80 -14.48 7.90
C ILE A 194 -2.30 -14.63 7.66
N ALA A 195 -3.06 -13.59 7.91
CA ALA A 195 -4.50 -13.55 7.67
C ALA A 195 -4.76 -12.80 6.36
N LEU A 196 -5.29 -13.51 5.35
CA LEU A 196 -5.56 -12.98 4.02
C LEU A 196 -7.02 -12.56 3.93
N TYR A 197 -7.26 -11.27 3.76
CA TYR A 197 -8.60 -10.70 3.64
C TYR A 197 -8.93 -10.49 2.17
N PHE A 198 -9.73 -11.39 1.59
CA PHE A 198 -10.12 -11.34 0.18
C PHE A 198 -11.37 -10.46 0.01
N ALA A 199 -11.26 -9.40 -0.78
CA ALA A 199 -12.33 -8.44 -1.00
C ALA A 199 -12.54 -8.14 -2.49
N GLY A 200 -13.72 -7.66 -2.84
CA GLY A 200 -13.98 -7.08 -4.17
C GLY A 200 -13.36 -5.69 -4.32
N GLY A 201 -13.31 -5.20 -5.55
CA GLY A 201 -12.68 -3.92 -5.91
C GLY A 201 -13.58 -2.69 -5.82
N GLU A 202 -14.80 -2.81 -5.29
CA GLU A 202 -15.73 -1.69 -5.12
C GLU A 202 -15.48 -0.97 -3.78
N THR A 203 -15.80 0.32 -3.70
CA THR A 203 -15.62 1.13 -2.48
C THR A 203 -16.22 0.47 -1.24
N GLN A 204 -17.44 -0.08 -1.35
CA GLN A 204 -18.08 -0.76 -0.22
C GLN A 204 -17.28 -1.98 0.27
N ASN A 205 -16.69 -2.77 -0.65
CA ASN A 205 -15.88 -3.94 -0.29
C ASN A 205 -14.59 -3.52 0.41
N ILE A 206 -13.97 -2.41 -0.04
CA ILE A 206 -12.81 -1.81 0.62
C ILE A 206 -13.14 -1.47 2.07
N ILE A 207 -14.26 -0.75 2.29
CA ILE A 207 -14.70 -0.34 3.61
C ILE A 207 -15.02 -1.55 4.49
N HIS A 208 -15.77 -2.53 3.97
CA HIS A 208 -16.10 -3.75 4.72
C HIS A 208 -14.85 -4.57 5.07
N CYS A 209 -13.86 -4.63 4.15
CA CYS A 209 -12.60 -5.29 4.40
C CYS A 209 -11.83 -4.60 5.54
N LEU A 210 -11.64 -3.30 5.48
CA LEU A 210 -11.00 -2.53 6.54
C LEU A 210 -11.73 -2.68 7.87
N GLN A 211 -13.07 -2.59 7.87
CA GLN A 211 -13.87 -2.81 9.08
C GLN A 211 -13.65 -4.21 9.66
N LYS A 212 -13.56 -5.24 8.82
CA LYS A 212 -13.32 -6.60 9.26
C LYS A 212 -11.92 -6.82 9.81
N MET A 213 -10.92 -6.17 9.22
CA MET A 213 -9.52 -6.21 9.71
C MET A 213 -9.36 -5.48 11.05
N ILE A 214 -10.03 -4.33 11.22
CA ILE A 214 -9.87 -3.43 12.37
C ILE A 214 -10.80 -3.83 13.52
N HIS A 215 -12.00 -4.25 13.19
CA HIS A 215 -13.04 -4.68 14.14
C HIS A 215 -13.45 -6.12 13.83
N PRO A 216 -12.55 -7.11 14.04
CA PRO A 216 -12.86 -8.51 13.79
C PRO A 216 -14.01 -8.99 14.69
N SER A 217 -14.81 -9.94 14.19
CA SER A 217 -15.92 -10.51 14.92
C SER A 217 -15.85 -12.03 14.98
N GLY A 218 -16.45 -12.62 15.98
CA GLY A 218 -16.49 -14.07 16.17
C GLY A 218 -15.10 -14.68 16.30
N ASN A 219 -14.71 -15.55 15.35
CA ASN A 219 -13.41 -16.23 15.32
C ASN A 219 -12.45 -15.62 14.29
N ASP A 220 -12.75 -14.46 13.73
CA ASP A 220 -11.87 -13.78 12.77
C ASP A 220 -10.50 -13.50 13.44
N PRO A 221 -9.40 -13.59 12.71
CA PRO A 221 -8.09 -13.18 13.21
C PRO A 221 -8.09 -11.72 13.67
N VAL A 222 -7.29 -11.41 14.68
CA VAL A 222 -7.10 -10.04 15.19
C VAL A 222 -5.72 -9.55 14.73
N PRO A 223 -5.60 -8.79 13.64
CA PRO A 223 -4.33 -8.25 13.18
C PRO A 223 -3.74 -7.25 14.17
N SER A 224 -2.44 -7.35 14.43
CA SER A 224 -1.65 -6.28 15.07
C SER A 224 -0.90 -5.42 14.05
N ILE A 225 -0.81 -5.92 12.82
CA ILE A 225 -0.21 -5.26 11.66
C ILE A 225 -1.11 -5.50 10.45
N ILE A 226 -1.33 -4.48 9.63
CA ILE A 226 -2.01 -4.55 8.34
C ILE A 226 -1.04 -4.13 7.25
N SER A 227 -0.96 -4.91 6.17
CA SER A 227 -0.23 -4.58 4.95
C SER A 227 -1.20 -4.45 3.78
N ILE A 228 -1.06 -3.36 3.02
CA ILE A 228 -1.89 -3.05 1.84
C ILE A 228 -0.96 -2.79 0.66
N SER A 229 -0.98 -3.68 -0.30
CA SER A 229 -0.17 -3.63 -1.51
C SER A 229 -0.92 -3.06 -2.72
N TYR A 230 -1.99 -2.35 -2.48
CA TYR A 230 -2.88 -1.80 -3.52
C TYR A 230 -3.04 -0.28 -3.40
N GLY A 231 -3.13 0.38 -4.56
CA GLY A 231 -3.58 1.77 -4.66
C GLY A 231 -5.01 1.84 -5.15
N TRP A 232 -5.79 2.73 -4.56
CA TRP A 232 -7.21 2.92 -4.89
C TRP A 232 -7.44 4.18 -5.74
N GLY A 233 -6.38 4.68 -6.37
CA GLY A 233 -6.37 5.83 -7.25
C GLY A 233 -5.66 7.04 -6.67
N PRO A 234 -5.71 8.18 -7.38
CA PRO A 234 -5.13 9.43 -6.89
C PRO A 234 -5.96 10.03 -5.77
N ASP A 235 -5.31 10.77 -4.89
CA ASP A 235 -5.94 11.49 -3.81
C ASP A 235 -6.41 12.91 -4.19
N ASP A 236 -6.23 13.31 -5.44
CA ASP A 236 -6.60 14.64 -5.91
C ASP A 236 -8.13 14.79 -6.11
N THR A 237 -8.57 16.06 -6.18
CA THR A 237 -9.97 16.40 -6.36
C THR A 237 -10.43 16.44 -7.83
N GLY A 238 -9.49 16.31 -8.77
CA GLY A 238 -9.78 16.44 -10.21
C GLY A 238 -10.35 15.19 -10.85
N THR A 239 -9.99 14.01 -10.34
CA THR A 239 -10.50 12.70 -10.75
C THR A 239 -10.68 11.82 -9.52
N PRO A 240 -11.63 12.14 -8.65
CA PRO A 240 -11.77 11.44 -7.38
C PRO A 240 -12.16 9.98 -7.62
N SER A 241 -11.39 9.07 -6.99
CA SER A 241 -11.76 7.66 -6.92
C SER A 241 -12.93 7.45 -5.94
N PHE A 242 -13.03 8.34 -4.95
CA PHE A 242 -14.03 8.33 -3.89
C PHE A 242 -14.67 9.71 -3.74
N SER A 243 -15.89 9.75 -3.25
CA SER A 243 -16.51 10.97 -2.75
C SER A 243 -15.80 11.46 -1.46
N ASP A 244 -16.02 12.72 -1.10
CA ASP A 244 -15.44 13.26 0.15
C ASP A 244 -15.92 12.51 1.39
N ALA A 245 -17.17 12.05 1.42
CA ALA A 245 -17.72 11.25 2.49
C ALA A 245 -17.07 9.85 2.59
N GLU A 246 -16.81 9.20 1.45
CA GLU A 246 -16.10 7.92 1.41
C GLU A 246 -14.64 8.08 1.85
N PHE A 247 -13.95 9.14 1.42
CA PHE A 247 -12.62 9.46 1.93
C PHE A 247 -12.62 9.67 3.45
N ALA A 248 -13.57 10.45 3.98
CA ALA A 248 -13.68 10.69 5.42
C ALA A 248 -13.92 9.38 6.18
N GLN A 249 -14.81 8.51 5.68
CA GLN A 249 -15.08 7.22 6.29
C GLN A 249 -13.84 6.30 6.30
N ILE A 250 -13.12 6.20 5.18
CA ILE A 250 -11.91 5.37 5.10
C ILE A 250 -10.81 5.93 5.99
N THR A 251 -10.59 7.25 6.00
CA THR A 251 -9.63 7.91 6.90
C THR A 251 -10.01 7.67 8.37
N GLY A 252 -11.30 7.72 8.72
CA GLY A 252 -11.78 7.39 10.07
C GLY A 252 -11.51 5.94 10.48
N LEU A 253 -11.58 4.99 9.54
CA LEU A 253 -11.16 3.59 9.79
C LEU A 253 -9.65 3.48 10.03
N PHE A 254 -8.83 4.21 9.29
CA PHE A 254 -7.40 4.25 9.55
C PHE A 254 -7.06 4.94 10.88
N GLU A 255 -7.82 5.95 11.29
CA GLU A 255 -7.72 6.54 12.64
C GLU A 255 -8.07 5.52 13.74
N ASP A 256 -9.08 4.69 13.52
CA ASP A 256 -9.42 3.59 14.43
C ASP A 256 -8.26 2.59 14.60
N THR A 257 -7.41 2.37 13.57
CA THR A 257 -6.22 1.53 13.71
C THR A 257 -5.24 2.08 14.74
N ALA A 258 -5.03 3.40 14.75
CA ALA A 258 -4.15 4.04 15.73
C ALA A 258 -4.69 3.85 17.16
N THR A 259 -6.01 4.00 17.36
CA THR A 259 -6.68 3.75 18.64
C THR A 259 -6.56 2.29 19.07
N ASN A 260 -6.71 1.35 18.14
CA ASN A 260 -6.60 -0.10 18.38
C ASN A 260 -5.15 -0.61 18.42
N LYS A 261 -4.16 0.29 18.27
CA LYS A 261 -2.73 -0.03 18.24
C LYS A 261 -2.35 -1.00 17.13
N ILE A 262 -2.98 -0.87 15.98
CA ILE A 262 -2.65 -1.62 14.76
C ILE A 262 -1.70 -0.77 13.92
N THR A 263 -0.61 -1.37 13.46
CA THR A 263 0.30 -0.74 12.50
C THR A 263 -0.22 -0.98 11.09
N VAL A 264 -0.37 0.09 10.28
CA VAL A 264 -0.77 -0.03 8.87
C VAL A 264 0.38 0.40 7.96
N LEU A 265 0.76 -0.48 7.06
CA LEU A 265 1.82 -0.29 6.07
C LEU A 265 1.20 -0.35 4.66
N VAL A 266 1.48 0.64 3.83
CA VAL A 266 0.84 0.77 2.51
C VAL A 266 1.89 1.04 1.43
N SER A 267 1.88 0.28 0.36
CA SER A 267 2.72 0.52 -0.81
C SER A 267 2.40 1.86 -1.48
N SER A 268 3.43 2.64 -1.85
CA SER A 268 3.25 4.00 -2.38
C SER A 268 2.99 4.07 -3.89
N GLY A 269 3.18 2.96 -4.62
CA GLY A 269 2.95 2.87 -6.05
C GLY A 269 4.21 2.57 -6.86
N ASP A 270 4.01 2.14 -8.11
CA ASP A 270 5.03 1.59 -9.00
C ASP A 270 5.22 2.38 -10.30
N SER A 271 4.51 3.47 -10.44
CA SER A 271 4.57 4.32 -11.63
C SER A 271 5.15 5.71 -11.34
N GLY A 272 6.09 5.79 -10.41
CA GLY A 272 6.68 7.05 -9.99
C GLY A 272 5.63 8.02 -9.46
N ALA A 273 5.79 9.30 -9.75
CA ALA A 273 4.81 10.33 -9.42
C ALA A 273 3.56 10.31 -10.32
N GLN A 274 3.41 9.32 -11.20
CA GLN A 274 2.26 9.18 -12.09
C GLN A 274 1.27 8.15 -11.53
N ILE A 275 0.00 8.55 -11.32
CA ILE A 275 -1.10 7.64 -10.97
C ILE A 275 -2.11 7.55 -12.13
N ALA A 276 -2.97 8.53 -12.29
CA ALA A 276 -3.95 8.59 -13.38
C ALA A 276 -3.62 9.66 -14.42
N SER A 277 -3.06 10.78 -14.01
CA SER A 277 -2.66 11.86 -14.91
C SER A 277 -1.40 11.50 -15.70
N ARG A 278 -1.35 11.89 -16.97
CA ARG A 278 -0.16 11.77 -17.81
C ARG A 278 0.74 13.02 -17.82
N THR A 279 0.36 14.04 -17.08
CA THR A 279 1.02 15.37 -17.11
C THR A 279 1.23 15.96 -15.73
N GLN A 280 0.60 15.43 -14.70
CA GLN A 280 0.66 15.97 -13.34
C GLN A 280 1.13 14.90 -12.35
N ALA A 281 1.99 15.30 -11.43
CA ALA A 281 2.39 14.45 -10.31
C ALA A 281 1.22 14.29 -9.33
N GLN A 282 0.96 13.04 -8.93
CA GLN A 282 -0.12 12.63 -8.04
C GLN A 282 0.42 11.63 -7.03
N THR A 283 -0.18 11.56 -5.85
CA THR A 283 0.08 10.54 -4.83
C THR A 283 -1.02 9.49 -4.83
N SER A 284 -0.64 8.24 -4.57
CA SER A 284 -1.57 7.12 -4.47
C SER A 284 -2.30 7.15 -3.12
N TYR A 285 -3.62 6.94 -3.14
CA TYR A 285 -4.40 6.62 -1.96
C TYR A 285 -4.56 5.09 -1.86
N PRO A 286 -4.41 4.43 -0.69
CA PRO A 286 -4.40 5.02 0.65
C PRO A 286 -3.01 5.38 1.21
N ALA A 287 -1.91 5.25 0.44
CA ALA A 287 -0.58 5.62 0.92
C ALA A 287 -0.47 7.09 1.36
N SER A 288 -1.28 7.98 0.79
CA SER A 288 -1.33 9.39 1.17
C SER A 288 -2.17 9.68 2.42
N ASP A 289 -2.88 8.69 3.00
CA ASP A 289 -3.62 8.90 4.25
C ASP A 289 -2.67 9.20 5.41
N VAL A 290 -3.08 10.10 6.30
CA VAL A 290 -2.24 10.57 7.42
C VAL A 290 -2.06 9.52 8.53
N TRP A 291 -2.90 8.49 8.56
CA TRP A 291 -2.90 7.44 9.58
C TRP A 291 -2.19 6.16 9.18
N VAL A 292 -1.62 6.10 7.96
CA VAL A 292 -0.85 4.96 7.48
C VAL A 292 0.63 5.29 7.33
N THR A 293 1.48 4.27 7.38
CA THR A 293 2.91 4.39 7.03
C THR A 293 3.09 4.00 5.56
N ALA A 294 3.40 4.97 4.72
CA ALA A 294 3.62 4.77 3.29
C ALA A 294 5.02 4.21 3.02
N CYS A 295 5.07 3.14 2.22
CA CYS A 295 6.28 2.39 1.88
C CYS A 295 6.68 2.63 0.43
N GLY A 296 7.76 3.36 0.19
CA GLY A 296 8.37 3.60 -1.11
C GLY A 296 9.38 2.54 -1.52
N GLY A 297 9.88 2.65 -2.74
CA GLY A 297 10.75 1.66 -3.35
C GLY A 297 12.19 2.12 -3.55
N THR A 298 13.14 1.21 -3.26
CA THR A 298 14.56 1.35 -3.56
C THR A 298 15.07 0.18 -4.39
N THR A 299 16.29 0.32 -4.90
CA THR A 299 17.06 -0.75 -5.53
C THR A 299 18.31 -1.01 -4.73
N ILE A 300 18.59 -2.28 -4.40
CA ILE A 300 19.80 -2.72 -3.73
C ILE A 300 20.81 -3.26 -4.75
N GLY A 301 22.04 -2.79 -4.69
CA GLY A 301 23.13 -3.27 -5.54
C GLY A 301 24.45 -3.42 -4.81
N ASN A 302 25.48 -3.91 -5.50
CA ASN A 302 26.85 -4.07 -5.01
C ASN A 302 26.96 -4.78 -3.64
N VAL A 303 26.10 -5.76 -3.40
CA VAL A 303 26.04 -6.47 -2.10
C VAL A 303 27.32 -7.27 -1.88
N ASN A 304 28.04 -6.94 -0.80
CA ASN A 304 29.25 -7.62 -0.34
C ASN A 304 29.21 -7.76 1.20
N GLY A 305 28.80 -8.94 1.68
CA GLY A 305 28.55 -9.16 3.10
C GLY A 305 27.41 -8.27 3.61
N SER A 306 27.69 -7.41 4.57
CA SER A 306 26.73 -6.41 5.10
C SER A 306 26.83 -5.04 4.42
N SER A 307 27.80 -4.86 3.50
CA SER A 307 27.91 -3.64 2.71
C SER A 307 27.07 -3.75 1.44
N PHE A 308 26.39 -2.69 1.09
CA PHE A 308 25.58 -2.60 -0.12
C PHE A 308 25.35 -1.13 -0.51
N ASP A 309 25.06 -0.92 -1.79
CA ASP A 309 24.55 0.36 -2.27
C ASP A 309 23.02 0.29 -2.34
N GLU A 310 22.39 1.44 -2.09
CA GLU A 310 20.94 1.57 -2.18
C GLU A 310 20.60 2.92 -2.79
N TYR A 311 19.69 2.91 -3.77
CA TYR A 311 19.31 4.11 -4.51
C TYR A 311 17.81 4.05 -4.88
N VAL A 312 17.28 5.17 -5.36
CA VAL A 312 15.85 5.28 -5.73
C VAL A 312 15.50 4.21 -6.76
N TRP A 313 14.42 3.48 -6.53
CA TRP A 313 13.89 2.59 -7.56
C TRP A 313 13.27 3.41 -8.71
N ASN A 314 13.94 3.34 -9.85
CA ASN A 314 13.46 3.87 -11.11
C ASN A 314 14.14 3.13 -12.25
N ASP A 315 13.50 2.05 -12.71
CA ASP A 315 14.03 1.14 -13.73
C ASP A 315 13.59 1.53 -15.15
N ILE A 316 13.20 2.79 -15.40
CA ILE A 316 12.77 3.25 -16.73
C ILE A 316 13.89 3.04 -17.74
N GLY A 317 13.63 2.15 -18.69
CA GLY A 317 14.61 1.77 -19.73
C GLY A 317 15.47 0.56 -19.38
N GLY A 318 15.22 -0.08 -18.23
CA GLY A 318 15.81 -1.34 -17.77
C GLY A 318 14.96 -2.58 -18.11
N ALA A 319 15.12 -3.65 -17.34
CA ALA A 319 14.39 -4.91 -17.49
C ALA A 319 12.91 -4.82 -17.10
N GLY A 320 12.51 -3.78 -16.36
CA GLY A 320 11.14 -3.48 -15.98
C GLY A 320 10.94 -1.97 -15.83
N PRO A 321 9.89 -1.37 -16.37
CA PRO A 321 9.64 0.07 -16.29
C PRO A 321 8.86 0.45 -15.02
N GLY A 322 9.33 0.05 -13.84
CA GLY A 322 8.79 0.50 -12.56
C GLY A 322 9.57 1.68 -11.98
N ALA A 323 8.93 2.48 -11.15
CA ALA A 323 9.55 3.52 -10.35
C ALA A 323 8.74 3.74 -9.06
N THR A 324 9.45 4.07 -7.96
CA THR A 324 8.82 4.31 -6.67
C THR A 324 7.76 5.39 -6.72
N GLY A 325 6.57 5.09 -6.24
CA GLY A 325 5.53 6.10 -5.99
C GLY A 325 5.96 7.05 -4.89
N GLY A 326 5.52 8.29 -5.02
CA GLY A 326 5.79 9.32 -4.03
C GLY A 326 5.46 10.70 -4.55
N GLY A 327 5.43 11.66 -3.65
CA GLY A 327 5.06 13.03 -3.97
C GLY A 327 4.48 13.78 -2.78
N VAL A 328 3.63 14.75 -3.07
CA VAL A 328 2.94 15.57 -2.08
C VAL A 328 1.45 15.51 -2.33
N SER A 329 0.69 15.15 -1.31
CA SER A 329 -0.76 14.98 -1.34
C SER A 329 -1.48 16.26 -1.78
N ALA A 330 -2.53 16.06 -2.55
CA ALA A 330 -3.46 17.12 -2.91
C ALA A 330 -4.55 17.33 -1.87
N ARG A 331 -4.87 16.29 -1.11
CA ARG A 331 -6.00 16.22 -0.20
C ARG A 331 -5.59 16.46 1.26
N PHE A 332 -4.55 15.78 1.69
CA PHE A 332 -4.14 15.82 3.08
C PHE A 332 -3.13 16.94 3.34
N GLN A 333 -3.39 17.76 4.35
CA GLN A 333 -2.44 18.76 4.83
C GLN A 333 -1.20 18.09 5.41
N VAL A 334 -0.12 18.86 5.58
CA VAL A 334 1.07 18.40 6.29
C VAL A 334 0.66 18.03 7.73
N PRO A 335 0.81 16.76 8.14
CA PRO A 335 0.47 16.35 9.50
C PRO A 335 1.57 16.81 10.49
N ASP A 336 1.20 16.97 11.77
CA ASP A 336 2.10 17.43 12.84
C ASP A 336 3.40 16.63 12.91
N TYR A 337 3.35 15.32 12.68
CA TYR A 337 4.55 14.47 12.70
C TYR A 337 5.53 14.77 11.57
N GLN A 338 5.10 15.41 10.47
CA GLN A 338 5.99 15.79 9.35
C GLN A 338 6.50 17.24 9.47
N GLU A 339 6.11 18.00 10.47
CA GLU A 339 6.59 19.38 10.66
C GLU A 339 8.12 19.48 10.90
N SER A 340 8.74 18.38 11.35
CA SER A 340 10.19 18.32 11.60
C SER A 340 11.03 18.17 10.33
N VAL A 341 10.42 17.91 9.17
CA VAL A 341 11.09 17.70 7.88
C VAL A 341 10.66 18.74 6.84
N THR A 342 11.51 18.96 5.84
CA THR A 342 11.19 19.89 4.74
C THR A 342 10.46 19.14 3.64
N ILE A 343 9.16 19.38 3.47
CA ILE A 343 8.37 18.84 2.37
C ILE A 343 8.36 19.85 1.22
N PRO A 344 8.80 19.47 0.00
CA PRO A 344 8.73 20.35 -1.16
C PRO A 344 7.27 20.64 -1.52
N PRO A 345 6.98 21.75 -2.21
CA PRO A 345 5.65 21.96 -2.76
C PRO A 345 5.35 20.94 -3.87
N ARG A 346 4.07 20.71 -4.13
CA ARG A 346 3.62 19.87 -5.25
C ARG A 346 4.19 20.39 -6.57
N VAL A 347 4.79 19.50 -7.34
CA VAL A 347 5.19 19.78 -8.72
C VAL A 347 3.95 20.19 -9.52
N HIS A 348 4.03 21.25 -10.30
CA HIS A 348 3.01 21.87 -11.14
C HIS A 348 1.99 22.79 -10.44
N THR A 349 1.69 22.64 -9.14
CA THR A 349 0.70 23.49 -8.46
C THR A 349 1.30 24.41 -7.40
N GLY A 350 2.46 24.06 -6.85
CA GLY A 350 3.09 24.81 -5.75
C GLY A 350 2.41 24.68 -4.40
N GLN A 351 1.36 23.85 -4.29
CA GLN A 351 0.63 23.62 -3.03
C GLN A 351 1.43 22.74 -2.09
N HIS A 352 1.21 22.88 -0.78
CA HIS A 352 1.76 22.03 0.26
C HIS A 352 0.74 20.98 0.71
N GLY A 353 1.22 19.84 1.16
CA GLY A 353 0.42 18.74 1.68
C GLY A 353 1.32 17.66 2.30
N ARG A 354 0.69 16.55 2.76
CA ARG A 354 1.41 15.40 3.29
C ARG A 354 2.43 14.88 2.30
N GLY A 355 3.66 14.68 2.74
CA GLY A 355 4.74 14.06 1.96
C GLY A 355 4.64 12.54 1.97
N VAL A 356 4.83 11.91 0.81
CA VAL A 356 4.78 10.45 0.57
C VAL A 356 6.06 10.05 -0.17
N PRO A 357 6.73 8.92 0.18
CA PRO A 357 6.44 7.98 1.25
C PRO A 357 6.99 8.41 2.61
N ASP A 358 6.73 7.61 3.67
CA ASP A 358 7.33 7.82 4.99
C ASP A 358 8.69 7.11 5.07
N ILE A 359 8.76 5.86 4.63
CA ILE A 359 9.97 5.02 4.59
C ILE A 359 10.04 4.28 3.26
N SER A 360 11.20 3.69 2.94
CA SER A 360 11.37 2.92 1.70
C SER A 360 12.15 1.63 1.91
N GLY A 361 12.08 0.72 0.94
CA GLY A 361 12.83 -0.54 0.95
C GLY A 361 12.94 -1.16 -0.44
N ASN A 362 13.60 -2.32 -0.52
CA ASN A 362 13.90 -3.01 -1.78
C ASN A 362 12.64 -3.34 -2.58
N ALA A 363 12.49 -2.75 -3.75
CA ALA A 363 11.31 -2.85 -4.61
C ALA A 363 11.64 -3.19 -6.08
N SER A 364 12.85 -2.89 -6.56
CA SER A 364 13.24 -3.17 -7.95
C SER A 364 13.25 -4.66 -8.25
N GLU A 365 12.70 -5.09 -9.39
CA GLU A 365 12.81 -6.47 -9.87
C GLU A 365 14.27 -6.89 -10.09
N ASN A 366 15.17 -5.94 -10.38
CA ASN A 366 16.60 -6.22 -10.55
C ASN A 366 17.27 -6.74 -9.27
N SER A 367 16.76 -6.35 -8.10
CA SER A 367 17.14 -6.86 -6.78
C SER A 367 15.97 -7.56 -6.06
N GLY A 368 14.92 -7.89 -6.80
CA GLY A 368 13.66 -8.43 -6.31
C GLY A 368 13.72 -9.86 -5.81
N TYR A 369 12.59 -10.36 -5.43
CA TYR A 369 12.44 -11.67 -4.81
C TYR A 369 12.01 -12.72 -5.84
N LEU A 370 12.60 -13.93 -5.77
CA LEU A 370 12.20 -15.03 -6.65
C LEU A 370 10.82 -15.52 -6.24
N GLN A 371 9.90 -15.62 -7.23
CA GLN A 371 8.54 -16.09 -7.03
C GLN A 371 8.14 -17.07 -8.12
N VAL A 372 7.42 -18.13 -7.73
CA VAL A 372 6.73 -19.07 -8.61
C VAL A 372 5.30 -18.62 -8.79
N ILE A 373 4.85 -18.48 -10.03
CA ILE A 373 3.49 -18.04 -10.37
C ILE A 373 2.92 -18.99 -11.41
N GLY A 374 1.82 -19.67 -11.09
CA GLY A 374 1.13 -20.60 -11.99
C GLY A 374 2.03 -21.79 -12.39
N GLY A 375 2.81 -22.34 -11.46
CA GLY A 375 3.71 -23.48 -11.67
C GLY A 375 4.90 -23.20 -12.58
N ARG A 376 5.16 -21.94 -12.97
CA ARG A 376 6.28 -21.56 -13.83
C ARG A 376 7.59 -21.51 -13.04
N PRO A 377 8.76 -21.58 -13.71
CA PRO A 377 10.04 -21.38 -13.04
C PRO A 377 10.07 -20.07 -12.26
N PRO A 378 10.79 -20.02 -11.13
CA PRO A 378 10.90 -18.79 -10.32
C PRO A 378 11.45 -17.64 -11.16
N GLU A 379 10.80 -16.49 -11.07
CA GLU A 379 11.26 -15.24 -11.70
C GLU A 379 11.34 -14.11 -10.65
N PRO A 380 12.25 -13.14 -10.83
CA PRO A 380 12.31 -11.99 -9.95
C PRO A 380 11.06 -11.12 -10.08
N VAL A 381 10.50 -10.76 -8.94
CA VAL A 381 9.36 -9.85 -8.81
C VAL A 381 9.71 -8.73 -7.85
N GLY A 382 9.02 -7.62 -7.97
CA GLY A 382 9.22 -6.44 -7.15
C GLY A 382 7.97 -5.57 -7.09
N GLY A 383 8.18 -4.29 -6.94
CA GLY A 383 7.14 -3.31 -6.69
C GLY A 383 7.19 -2.81 -5.25
N THR A 384 6.55 -1.70 -4.99
CA THR A 384 6.37 -1.23 -3.61
C THR A 384 5.51 -2.19 -2.78
N SER A 385 4.78 -3.10 -3.45
CA SER A 385 4.11 -4.26 -2.86
C SER A 385 5.05 -5.21 -2.12
N ALA A 386 6.32 -5.27 -2.48
CA ALA A 386 7.30 -6.06 -1.72
C ALA A 386 7.73 -5.39 -0.43
N VAL A 387 7.57 -4.07 -0.31
CA VAL A 387 8.08 -3.26 0.82
C VAL A 387 7.12 -3.27 2.01
N ALA A 388 5.82 -3.12 1.76
CA ALA A 388 4.82 -3.14 2.83
C ALA A 388 4.85 -4.47 3.62
N PRO A 389 4.80 -5.67 2.99
CA PRO A 389 4.87 -6.94 3.72
C PRO A 389 6.26 -7.21 4.33
N LEU A 390 7.35 -6.68 3.75
CA LEU A 390 8.69 -6.76 4.34
C LEU A 390 8.71 -6.06 5.71
N TYR A 391 8.20 -4.83 5.78
CA TYR A 391 8.11 -4.08 7.03
C TYR A 391 7.01 -4.60 7.96
N ALA A 392 5.94 -5.21 7.43
CA ALA A 392 4.97 -5.93 8.27
C ALA A 392 5.65 -7.09 9.01
N GLY A 393 6.52 -7.84 8.35
CA GLY A 393 7.36 -8.85 8.97
C GLY A 393 8.33 -8.28 10.02
N LEU A 394 8.95 -7.13 9.76
CA LEU A 394 9.75 -6.40 10.76
C LEU A 394 8.93 -6.07 12.00
N MET A 395 7.75 -5.48 11.80
CA MET A 395 6.88 -5.09 12.92
C MET A 395 6.38 -6.29 13.72
N ALA A 396 6.12 -7.41 13.06
CA ALA A 396 5.77 -8.65 13.75
C ALA A 396 6.92 -9.14 14.67
N ARG A 397 8.17 -9.08 14.21
CA ARG A 397 9.33 -9.39 15.07
C ARG A 397 9.45 -8.41 16.23
N ILE A 398 9.33 -7.11 15.96
CA ILE A 398 9.43 -6.05 16.99
C ILE A 398 8.33 -6.21 18.03
N ASN A 399 7.08 -6.37 17.62
CA ASN A 399 5.94 -6.54 18.52
C ASN A 399 6.10 -7.78 19.41
N ALA A 400 6.54 -8.91 18.83
CA ALA A 400 6.82 -10.13 19.57
C ALA A 400 7.93 -9.92 20.61
N ASN A 401 9.03 -9.25 20.23
CA ASN A 401 10.14 -8.97 21.14
C ASN A 401 9.77 -8.00 22.27
N LEU A 402 8.92 -7.01 21.98
CA LEU A 402 8.45 -6.02 22.95
C LEU A 402 7.29 -6.54 23.82
N GLY A 403 6.65 -7.67 23.45
CA GLY A 403 5.47 -8.19 24.11
C GLY A 403 4.24 -7.29 24.02
N ARG A 404 4.24 -6.35 23.08
CA ARG A 404 3.13 -5.40 22.81
C ARG A 404 3.14 -4.90 21.38
N PRO A 405 1.98 -4.52 20.81
CA PRO A 405 1.94 -3.85 19.51
C PRO A 405 2.57 -2.46 19.58
N ALA A 406 3.20 -2.05 18.48
CA ALA A 406 3.76 -0.72 18.29
C ALA A 406 2.64 0.32 17.99
N GLY A 407 1.64 -0.08 17.23
CA GLY A 407 0.55 0.81 16.82
C GLY A 407 0.97 1.75 15.68
N PHE A 408 0.44 2.97 15.69
CA PHE A 408 0.72 4.00 14.70
C PHE A 408 2.20 4.43 14.75
N LEU A 409 2.92 4.29 13.63
CA LEU A 409 4.37 4.44 13.59
C LEU A 409 4.85 5.87 13.30
N ASN A 410 4.12 6.63 12.48
CA ASN A 410 4.67 7.86 11.89
C ASN A 410 5.15 8.86 12.94
N SER A 411 4.37 9.09 13.99
CA SER A 411 4.81 9.99 15.09
C SER A 411 6.14 9.56 15.71
N THR A 412 6.39 8.26 15.79
CA THR A 412 7.68 7.73 16.26
C THR A 412 8.76 7.90 15.20
N LEU A 413 8.52 7.48 13.95
CA LEU A 413 9.51 7.50 12.87
C LEU A 413 10.10 8.91 12.66
N TYR A 414 9.25 9.93 12.58
CA TYR A 414 9.68 11.32 12.36
C TYR A 414 10.37 11.96 13.57
N GLY A 415 10.25 11.36 14.74
CA GLY A 415 10.97 11.76 15.96
C GLY A 415 12.32 11.05 16.14
N LEU A 416 12.68 10.07 15.29
CA LEU A 416 13.89 9.28 15.45
C LEU A 416 15.14 10.01 14.92
N PRO A 417 16.33 9.72 15.49
CA PRO A 417 17.58 10.19 14.93
C PRO A 417 17.77 9.71 13.49
N ALA A 418 18.37 10.55 12.62
CA ALA A 418 18.66 10.21 11.22
C ALA A 418 19.43 8.89 11.07
N ALA A 419 20.30 8.53 12.03
CA ALA A 419 21.03 7.25 12.03
C ALA A 419 20.13 5.99 12.14
N THR A 420 18.85 6.15 12.41
CA THR A 420 17.86 5.05 12.36
C THR A 420 17.53 4.65 10.93
N PHE A 421 17.85 5.49 9.97
CA PHE A 421 17.56 5.31 8.56
C PHE A 421 18.84 5.34 7.73
N ARG A 422 18.80 4.65 6.60
CA ARG A 422 19.76 4.88 5.51
C ARG A 422 19.15 5.92 4.58
N ASP A 423 19.77 7.08 4.51
CA ASP A 423 19.39 8.15 3.61
C ASP A 423 19.71 7.77 2.15
N ILE A 424 18.76 7.94 1.22
CA ILE A 424 18.86 7.47 -0.16
C ILE A 424 19.11 8.66 -1.10
N LEU A 425 20.34 8.77 -1.56
CA LEU A 425 20.80 9.94 -2.34
C LEU A 425 20.87 9.72 -3.86
N GLY A 426 20.49 8.54 -4.35
CA GLY A 426 20.39 8.22 -5.77
C GLY A 426 21.66 7.69 -6.45
N ALA A 427 22.86 7.98 -5.98
CA ALA A 427 24.08 7.39 -6.56
C ALA A 427 24.36 5.99 -5.98
N PRO A 428 24.77 4.99 -6.79
CA PRO A 428 25.18 5.05 -8.20
C PRO A 428 24.06 4.93 -9.23
N GLY A 429 22.79 4.87 -8.82
CA GLY A 429 21.64 4.71 -9.67
C GLY A 429 20.80 5.98 -9.86
N PRO A 430 19.53 5.85 -10.22
CA PRO A 430 18.59 6.96 -10.36
C PRO A 430 18.41 7.75 -9.06
N ALA A 431 18.10 9.04 -9.20
CA ALA A 431 17.94 9.99 -8.12
C ALA A 431 16.56 10.69 -8.14
N ASN A 432 15.58 10.14 -8.84
CA ASN A 432 14.23 10.73 -8.93
C ASN A 432 13.18 9.66 -9.25
N ASN A 433 11.91 10.01 -9.03
CA ASN A 433 10.76 9.18 -9.35
C ASN A 433 9.93 9.71 -10.53
N SER A 434 10.55 10.41 -11.47
CA SER A 434 9.89 10.80 -12.72
C SER A 434 9.50 9.56 -13.52
N PHE A 435 8.29 9.55 -14.11
CA PHE A 435 7.78 8.41 -14.85
C PHE A 435 6.99 8.85 -16.10
N GLY A 436 7.21 8.18 -17.22
CA GLY A 436 6.56 8.51 -18.47
C GLY A 436 6.84 9.96 -18.89
N ARG A 437 5.80 10.80 -18.89
CA ARG A 437 5.91 12.25 -19.16
C ARG A 437 5.74 13.11 -17.90
N VAL A 438 5.55 12.46 -16.76
CA VAL A 438 5.35 13.16 -15.50
C VAL A 438 6.70 13.42 -14.85
N GLN A 439 7.00 14.70 -14.64
CA GLN A 439 8.12 15.09 -13.81
C GLN A 439 7.78 14.77 -12.34
N GLY A 440 8.60 13.95 -11.72
CA GLY A 440 8.50 13.62 -10.30
C GLY A 440 9.42 14.49 -9.44
N TYR A 441 9.82 13.95 -8.34
CA TYR A 441 10.66 14.58 -7.33
C TYR A 441 12.07 14.01 -7.37
N ASN A 442 13.03 14.73 -6.82
CA ASN A 442 14.39 14.28 -6.67
C ASN A 442 14.65 13.79 -5.25
N ALA A 443 15.46 12.75 -5.13
CA ALA A 443 16.04 12.35 -3.85
C ALA A 443 17.05 13.41 -3.36
N GLY A 444 17.16 13.53 -2.05
CA GLY A 444 18.01 14.52 -1.40
C GLY A 444 18.31 14.12 0.04
N THR A 445 19.16 14.90 0.71
CA THR A 445 19.51 14.62 2.11
C THR A 445 18.32 14.80 3.04
N GLY A 446 18.10 13.81 3.90
CA GLY A 446 16.98 13.75 4.82
C GLY A 446 15.70 13.26 4.14
N TRP A 447 14.54 13.74 4.57
CA TRP A 447 13.29 13.33 3.94
C TRP A 447 13.16 13.87 2.52
N ASP A 448 12.79 13.01 1.58
CA ASP A 448 12.44 13.41 0.21
C ASP A 448 11.19 12.67 -0.31
N ALA A 449 10.57 13.21 -1.35
CA ALA A 449 9.33 12.68 -1.91
C ALA A 449 9.52 11.48 -2.88
N CYS A 450 10.67 10.82 -2.86
CA CYS A 450 10.96 9.56 -3.54
C CYS A 450 11.04 8.41 -2.56
N THR A 451 11.77 8.61 -1.43
CA THR A 451 12.17 7.56 -0.50
C THR A 451 11.84 7.84 0.95
N GLY A 452 11.18 8.98 1.23
CA GLY A 452 10.83 9.37 2.59
C GLY A 452 12.07 9.57 3.46
N LEU A 453 12.05 9.04 4.67
CA LEU A 453 13.19 9.00 5.59
C LEU A 453 14.30 8.01 5.16
N GLY A 454 14.05 7.22 4.10
CA GLY A 454 14.95 6.18 3.63
C GLY A 454 14.62 4.78 4.16
N SER A 455 15.55 3.83 4.05
CA SER A 455 15.34 2.46 4.53
C SER A 455 15.67 2.33 6.02
N VAL A 456 14.87 1.51 6.73
CA VAL A 456 14.86 1.45 8.21
C VAL A 456 15.92 0.50 8.73
N HIS A 457 16.72 0.94 9.68
CA HIS A 457 17.58 0.07 10.49
C HIS A 457 16.74 -0.60 11.60
N GLY A 458 16.35 -1.85 11.40
CA GLY A 458 15.34 -2.52 12.23
C GLY A 458 15.67 -2.61 13.71
N GLN A 459 16.93 -2.87 14.09
CA GLN A 459 17.34 -2.91 15.51
C GLN A 459 17.26 -1.51 16.16
N ALA A 460 17.59 -0.45 15.42
CA ALA A 460 17.48 0.90 15.94
C ALA A 460 16.01 1.28 16.15
N LEU A 461 15.12 0.91 15.21
CA LEU A 461 13.68 1.10 15.38
C LEU A 461 13.15 0.32 16.60
N GLN A 462 13.54 -0.95 16.77
CA GLN A 462 13.15 -1.73 17.96
C GLN A 462 13.59 -1.07 19.26
N ALA A 463 14.84 -0.61 19.33
CA ALA A 463 15.38 0.05 20.52
C ALA A 463 14.59 1.33 20.85
N ALA A 464 14.26 2.12 19.84
CA ALA A 464 13.48 3.34 20.00
C ALA A 464 12.05 3.04 20.51
N LEU A 465 11.36 2.10 19.87
CA LEU A 465 10.02 1.66 20.30
C LEU A 465 10.03 1.01 21.70
N GLY A 466 11.14 0.38 22.09
CA GLY A 466 11.32 -0.21 23.43
C GLY A 466 11.53 0.85 24.50
N SER A 467 12.17 1.97 24.20
CA SER A 467 12.42 3.08 25.12
C SER A 467 11.24 4.07 25.21
N ALA A 468 10.45 4.18 24.16
CA ALA A 468 9.23 4.97 24.17
C ALA A 468 8.18 4.25 25.03
N GLY A 469 7.58 4.93 26.00
CA GLY A 469 6.35 4.46 26.65
C GLY A 469 5.26 4.25 25.59
N PRO A 470 4.10 3.67 25.93
CA PRO A 470 3.00 3.53 24.97
C PRO A 470 2.71 4.89 24.32
N ALA A 471 2.75 4.93 22.99
CA ALA A 471 2.52 6.16 22.23
C ALA A 471 1.21 6.82 22.66
N VAL A 472 1.27 8.05 23.10
CA VAL A 472 0.08 8.86 23.29
C VAL A 472 -0.34 9.30 21.88
N VAL A 473 -1.47 8.79 21.40
CA VAL A 473 -2.05 9.23 20.13
C VAL A 473 -2.45 10.69 20.31
N ALA A 474 -1.67 11.62 19.77
CA ALA A 474 -2.11 13.00 19.64
C ALA A 474 -3.24 13.02 18.59
N ALA A 475 -4.35 13.65 18.90
CA ALA A 475 -5.45 13.81 17.96
C ALA A 475 -4.93 14.50 16.69
N ALA A 476 -5.18 13.89 15.51
CA ALA A 476 -4.88 14.57 14.27
C ALA A 476 -5.75 15.84 14.15
N PRO A 477 -5.24 16.91 13.54
CA PRO A 477 -6.06 18.07 13.27
C PRO A 477 -7.24 17.65 12.38
N ALA A 478 -8.44 18.03 12.80
CA ALA A 478 -9.65 17.79 12.01
C ALA A 478 -9.44 18.30 10.58
N PRO A 479 -9.90 17.57 9.55
CA PRO A 479 -9.80 18.02 8.17
C PRO A 479 -10.50 19.37 8.05
N LYS A 480 -9.73 20.41 7.76
CA LYS A 480 -10.34 21.72 7.45
C LYS A 480 -11.08 21.55 6.13
N ALA A 481 -12.40 21.72 6.17
CA ALA A 481 -13.22 21.78 4.98
C ALA A 481 -12.55 22.75 3.98
N SER A 482 -12.33 22.31 2.75
CA SER A 482 -11.83 23.19 1.70
C SER A 482 -12.83 24.33 1.56
N ALA A 483 -12.35 25.57 1.74
CA ALA A 483 -13.17 26.73 1.40
C ALA A 483 -13.57 26.57 -0.08
N ALA A 484 -14.87 26.45 -0.31
CA ALA A 484 -15.40 26.54 -1.67
C ALA A 484 -14.92 27.88 -2.24
N ALA A 485 -14.19 27.82 -3.34
CA ALA A 485 -13.90 29.02 -4.13
C ALA A 485 -15.22 29.42 -4.80
N ASP A 486 -15.70 30.61 -4.48
CA ASP A 486 -16.80 31.29 -5.17
C ASP A 486 -16.48 31.50 -6.67
#